data_1c39656b468405c19c894370359fa5a5
#
_entry.id   1c39656b468405c19c894370359fa5a5
#
_cell.length_a   1.000
_cell.length_b   1.000
_cell.length_c   1.000
_cell.angle_alpha   90.00
_cell.angle_beta   90.00
_cell.angle_gamma   90.00
#
_symmetry.space_group_name_H-M   'P 1'
#
loop_
_entity.id
_entity.type
_entity.pdbx_description
1 polymer ?
#
loop_
_entity_poly.entity_id
_entity_poly.type
_entity_poly.pdbx_seq_one_letter_code
_entity_poly.pdbx_strand_id
1 'polypeptide(L)'
;FSNPNSVIGHGDTVRPPRSTKELDFELEIALMVGKEAIDLPADDSALECICAMTIYNDWSARDLQRQEMAVGLGPAKGKDFANAFGPRWVPIHDLMDTYRDGRFHLEMRAEINGKEVSRGNAGSMYWTWPQILAHASRDTKLMPGDVIGSGTVGTGCILELTPQKTGGWLQSGDRVALIVERLGRLENVVGSAAS
;
A
#
# COMPACT_ATOMS: atom_id res chain seq x y z
N PHE A 1 -2.66 10.74 4.28
CA PHE A 1 -3.26 10.22 5.53
C PHE A 1 -4.51 9.43 5.20
N SER A 2 -4.71 8.31 5.88
CA SER A 2 -5.87 7.45 5.71
C SER A 2 -6.69 7.36 6.99
N ASN A 3 -7.97 6.99 6.85
CA ASN A 3 -8.86 6.78 7.98
C ASN A 3 -8.53 5.42 8.65
N PRO A 4 -8.13 5.38 9.92
CA PRO A 4 -7.82 4.11 10.60
C PRO A 4 -9.04 3.17 10.70
N ASN A 5 -10.27 3.69 10.61
CA ASN A 5 -11.49 2.89 10.63
C ASN A 5 -11.79 2.19 9.29
N SER A 6 -11.03 2.47 8.24
CA SER A 6 -11.13 1.81 6.93
C SER A 6 -10.14 0.66 6.74
N VAL A 7 -9.42 0.28 7.79
CA VAL A 7 -8.50 -0.85 7.76
C VAL A 7 -9.27 -2.16 7.63
N ILE A 8 -8.86 -2.98 6.66
CA ILE A 8 -9.38 -4.31 6.41
C ILE A 8 -8.24 -5.32 6.28
N GLY A 9 -8.54 -6.60 6.42
CA GLY A 9 -7.56 -7.69 6.37
C GLY A 9 -7.69 -8.58 5.15
N HIS A 10 -6.85 -9.61 5.13
CA HIS A 10 -6.95 -10.69 4.16
C HIS A 10 -8.31 -11.40 4.24
N GLY A 11 -8.95 -11.63 3.10
CA GLY A 11 -10.25 -12.28 3.00
C GLY A 11 -11.45 -11.34 3.15
N ASP A 12 -11.23 -10.11 3.62
CA ASP A 12 -12.32 -9.14 3.74
C ASP A 12 -12.83 -8.67 2.36
N THR A 13 -14.09 -8.27 2.35
CA THR A 13 -14.73 -7.69 1.16
C THR A 13 -14.51 -6.19 1.13
N VAL A 14 -13.97 -5.69 0.03
CA VAL A 14 -13.81 -4.26 -0.24
C VAL A 14 -15.15 -3.67 -0.66
N ARG A 15 -15.61 -2.63 0.04
CA ARG A 15 -16.81 -1.88 -0.33
C ARG A 15 -16.41 -0.61 -1.09
N PRO A 16 -16.59 -0.57 -2.42
CA PRO A 16 -16.25 0.61 -3.20
C PRO A 16 -17.13 1.81 -2.82
N PRO A 17 -16.65 3.06 -2.98
CA PRO A 17 -17.48 4.24 -2.90
C PRO A 17 -18.64 4.17 -3.90
N ARG A 18 -19.84 4.68 -3.50
CA ARG A 18 -21.09 4.57 -4.30
C ARG A 18 -20.96 5.12 -5.72
N SER A 19 -20.21 6.17 -5.89
CA SER A 19 -20.11 6.92 -7.16
C SER A 19 -18.96 6.49 -8.04
N THR A 20 -18.03 5.65 -7.54
CA THR A 20 -16.85 5.31 -8.33
C THR A 20 -17.16 4.34 -9.46
N LYS A 21 -16.55 4.60 -10.61
CA LYS A 21 -16.54 3.74 -11.80
C LYS A 21 -15.12 3.30 -12.15
N GLU A 22 -14.13 3.72 -11.37
CA GLU A 22 -12.72 3.51 -11.62
C GLU A 22 -12.02 3.01 -10.35
N LEU A 23 -12.50 1.85 -9.86
CA LEU A 23 -11.88 1.17 -8.72
C LEU A 23 -10.57 0.50 -9.14
N ASP A 24 -9.52 0.73 -8.36
CA ASP A 24 -8.17 0.27 -8.60
C ASP A 24 -7.55 -0.29 -7.31
N PHE A 25 -6.50 -1.09 -7.46
CA PHE A 25 -5.62 -1.54 -6.39
C PHE A 25 -4.25 -0.85 -6.49
N GLU A 26 -3.50 -0.85 -5.40
CA GLU A 26 -2.09 -0.43 -5.38
C GLU A 26 -1.24 -1.48 -4.67
N LEU A 27 -0.28 -2.06 -5.41
CA LEU A 27 0.65 -3.06 -4.90
C LEU A 27 1.78 -2.38 -4.14
N GLU A 28 1.74 -2.47 -2.81
CA GLU A 28 2.67 -1.84 -1.89
C GLU A 28 3.16 -2.77 -0.80
N ILE A 29 4.18 -2.33 -0.09
CA ILE A 29 4.55 -2.81 1.24
C ILE A 29 4.38 -1.69 2.26
N ALA A 30 4.20 -2.04 3.53
CA ALA A 30 4.10 -1.05 4.60
C ALA A 30 4.95 -1.44 5.81
N LEU A 31 5.55 -0.44 6.45
CA LEU A 31 6.29 -0.57 7.70
C LEU A 31 5.41 -0.17 8.89
N MET A 32 5.52 -0.91 9.99
CA MET A 32 4.89 -0.56 11.27
C MET A 32 5.91 0.05 12.22
N VAL A 33 5.57 1.19 12.77
CA VAL A 33 6.33 1.83 13.86
C VAL A 33 6.15 1.02 15.14
N GLY A 34 7.24 0.67 15.79
CA GLY A 34 7.26 -0.06 17.05
C GLY A 34 7.75 0.75 18.24
N LYS A 35 8.34 1.92 17.98
CA LYS A 35 8.89 2.80 19.01
C LYS A 35 8.63 4.26 18.64
N GLU A 36 8.20 5.08 19.61
CA GLU A 36 8.01 6.51 19.40
C GLU A 36 9.27 7.17 18.81
N ALA A 37 9.09 7.98 17.79
CA ALA A 37 10.15 8.71 17.10
C ALA A 37 9.67 10.07 16.62
N ILE A 38 10.60 11.01 16.53
CA ILE A 38 10.42 12.37 15.98
C ILE A 38 11.74 12.81 15.35
N ASP A 39 11.67 13.57 14.26
CA ASP A 39 12.84 14.16 13.59
C ASP A 39 13.95 13.14 13.30
N LEU A 40 13.58 11.98 12.80
CA LEU A 40 14.54 10.92 12.46
C LEU A 40 15.54 11.39 11.39
N PRO A 41 16.81 10.95 11.48
CA PRO A 41 17.79 11.21 10.42
C PRO A 41 17.45 10.40 9.14
N ALA A 42 17.92 10.89 7.99
CA ALA A 42 17.74 10.20 6.72
C ALA A 42 18.83 9.14 6.45
N ASP A 43 19.18 8.35 7.46
CA ASP A 43 20.14 7.25 7.41
C ASP A 43 19.54 5.97 8.05
N ASP A 44 20.27 4.86 7.99
CA ASP A 44 19.76 3.54 8.39
C ASP A 44 19.36 3.44 9.87
N SER A 45 19.79 4.36 10.73
CA SER A 45 19.37 4.41 12.13
C SER A 45 17.87 4.74 12.29
N ALA A 46 17.26 5.37 11.27
CA ALA A 46 15.82 5.60 11.25
C ALA A 46 15.00 4.31 11.30
N LEU A 47 15.54 3.17 10.83
CA LEU A 47 14.86 1.87 10.90
C LEU A 47 14.73 1.31 12.32
N GLU A 48 15.47 1.83 13.30
CA GLU A 48 15.40 1.35 14.69
C GLU A 48 14.04 1.58 15.35
N CYS A 49 13.22 2.48 14.81
CA CYS A 49 11.84 2.68 15.28
C CYS A 49 10.84 1.71 14.66
N ILE A 50 11.24 0.93 13.64
CA ILE A 50 10.35 0.02 12.91
C ILE A 50 10.40 -1.38 13.51
N CYS A 51 9.23 -2.00 13.72
CA CYS A 51 9.14 -3.35 14.26
C CYS A 51 8.79 -4.42 13.22
N ALA A 52 8.01 -4.11 12.20
CA ALA A 52 7.53 -5.12 11.25
C ALA A 52 7.19 -4.53 9.88
N MET A 53 7.03 -5.42 8.90
CA MET A 53 6.59 -5.13 7.54
C MET A 53 5.44 -6.04 7.13
N THR A 54 4.53 -5.54 6.28
CA THR A 54 3.45 -6.32 5.69
C THR A 54 3.19 -5.90 4.24
N ILE A 55 2.31 -6.68 3.56
CA ILE A 55 1.73 -6.29 2.26
C ILE A 55 0.68 -5.22 2.52
N TYR A 56 0.64 -4.21 1.66
CA TYR A 56 -0.36 -3.17 1.72
C TYR A 56 -1.04 -2.99 0.36
N ASN A 57 -2.36 -2.90 0.36
CA ASN A 57 -3.14 -2.49 -0.78
C ASN A 57 -3.85 -1.18 -0.46
N ASP A 58 -3.39 -0.08 -1.05
CA ASP A 58 -4.02 1.23 -0.95
C ASP A 58 -5.12 1.35 -2.01
N TRP A 59 -6.30 0.80 -1.69
CA TRP A 59 -7.45 0.79 -2.58
C TRP A 59 -7.83 2.19 -3.04
N SER A 60 -8.04 2.37 -4.33
CA SER A 60 -8.17 3.68 -4.97
C SER A 60 -9.42 3.79 -5.83
N ALA A 61 -10.18 4.86 -5.62
CA ALA A 61 -11.26 5.29 -6.51
C ALA A 61 -10.74 6.44 -7.38
N ARG A 62 -10.23 6.14 -8.58
CA ARG A 62 -9.43 7.07 -9.41
C ARG A 62 -10.21 8.28 -9.89
N ASP A 63 -11.49 8.12 -10.19
CA ASP A 63 -12.38 9.23 -10.56
C ASP A 63 -12.58 10.22 -9.41
N LEU A 64 -12.78 9.74 -8.18
CA LEU A 64 -12.85 10.58 -6.98
C LEU A 64 -11.51 11.24 -6.69
N GLN A 65 -10.41 10.47 -6.76
CA GLN A 65 -9.07 10.97 -6.55
C GLN A 65 -8.75 12.16 -7.48
N ARG A 66 -9.11 12.08 -8.77
CA ARG A 66 -8.89 13.20 -9.71
C ARG A 66 -9.66 14.45 -9.34
N GLN A 67 -10.91 14.30 -8.85
CA GLN A 67 -11.71 15.44 -8.41
C GLN A 67 -11.08 16.12 -7.18
N GLU A 68 -10.63 15.34 -6.22
CA GLU A 68 -10.00 15.83 -4.98
C GLU A 68 -8.64 16.49 -5.23
N MET A 69 -7.84 15.91 -6.12
CA MET A 69 -6.54 16.48 -6.50
C MET A 69 -6.66 17.86 -7.15
N ALA A 70 -7.78 18.17 -7.79
CA ALA A 70 -8.00 19.47 -8.43
C ALA A 70 -8.02 20.65 -7.42
N VAL A 71 -8.32 20.42 -6.16
CA VAL A 71 -8.26 21.45 -5.11
C VAL A 71 -6.93 21.53 -4.35
N GLY A 72 -5.96 20.68 -4.72
CA GLY A 72 -4.60 20.74 -4.18
C GLY A 72 -4.40 20.20 -2.76
N LEU A 73 -5.40 19.55 -2.17
CA LEU A 73 -5.32 18.98 -0.81
C LEU A 73 -4.94 17.49 -0.77
N GLY A 74 -4.70 16.90 -1.95
CA GLY A 74 -4.45 15.46 -2.09
C GLY A 74 -5.74 14.64 -1.97
N PRO A 75 -5.64 13.32 -2.22
CA PRO A 75 -6.80 12.43 -2.17
C PRO A 75 -7.26 12.20 -0.74
N ALA A 76 -8.58 12.14 -0.54
CA ALA A 76 -9.22 11.81 0.73
C ALA A 76 -10.25 10.68 0.54
N LYS A 77 -11.47 10.99 0.03
CA LYS A 77 -12.52 9.99 -0.20
C LYS A 77 -12.18 8.97 -1.28
N GLY A 78 -11.29 9.32 -2.19
CA GLY A 78 -10.76 8.42 -3.21
C GLY A 78 -9.84 7.32 -2.63
N LYS A 79 -9.42 7.43 -1.36
CA LYS A 79 -8.45 6.54 -0.70
C LYS A 79 -8.93 6.00 0.66
N ASP A 80 -9.70 6.75 1.43
CA ASP A 80 -10.00 6.44 2.82
C ASP A 80 -11.15 5.43 3.03
N PHE A 81 -11.60 4.76 1.97
CA PHE A 81 -12.68 3.78 2.05
C PHE A 81 -12.19 2.35 2.34
N ALA A 82 -10.94 2.02 1.99
CA ALA A 82 -10.34 0.72 2.27
C ALA A 82 -8.82 0.80 2.26
N ASN A 83 -8.20 0.30 3.33
CA ASN A 83 -6.76 0.13 3.48
C ASN A 83 -6.53 -1.33 3.88
N ALA A 84 -6.10 -2.19 2.95
CA ALA A 84 -5.98 -3.61 3.21
C ALA A 84 -4.55 -3.99 3.56
N PHE A 85 -4.37 -4.68 4.69
CA PHE A 85 -3.07 -5.20 5.10
C PHE A 85 -3.02 -6.72 5.04
N GLY A 86 -1.82 -7.24 4.75
CA GLY A 86 -1.54 -8.66 4.70
C GLY A 86 -1.83 -9.37 6.02
N PRO A 87 -2.04 -10.69 6.00
CA PRO A 87 -2.37 -11.45 7.20
C PRO A 87 -1.19 -11.63 8.16
N ARG A 88 0.00 -11.22 7.72
CA ARG A 88 1.25 -11.36 8.48
C ARG A 88 1.97 -10.04 8.57
N TRP A 89 2.38 -9.69 9.78
CA TRP A 89 3.38 -8.67 10.06
C TRP A 89 4.70 -9.39 10.35
N VAL A 90 5.63 -9.34 9.42
CA VAL A 90 6.93 -10.00 9.54
C VAL A 90 7.89 -9.08 10.29
N PRO A 91 8.51 -9.52 11.38
CA PRO A 91 9.49 -8.71 12.11
C PRO A 91 10.58 -8.18 11.18
N ILE A 92 10.93 -6.90 11.34
CA ILE A 92 11.85 -6.25 10.40
C ILE A 92 13.23 -6.93 10.39
N HIS A 93 13.68 -7.46 11.52
CA HIS A 93 14.97 -8.14 11.62
C HIS A 93 15.04 -9.43 10.79
N ASP A 94 13.89 -10.10 10.54
CA ASP A 94 13.81 -11.28 9.67
C ASP A 94 13.97 -10.95 8.19
N LEU A 95 13.91 -9.66 7.82
CA LEU A 95 13.98 -9.18 6.43
C LEU A 95 15.29 -8.43 6.12
N MET A 96 16.16 -8.22 7.11
CA MET A 96 17.38 -7.42 6.95
C MET A 96 18.37 -8.01 5.94
N ASP A 97 18.33 -9.29 5.66
CA ASP A 97 19.11 -9.95 4.60
C ASP A 97 18.70 -9.50 3.19
N THR A 98 17.48 -8.94 3.04
CA THR A 98 16.99 -8.35 1.78
C THR A 98 17.22 -6.85 1.69
N TYR A 99 17.67 -6.21 2.80
CA TYR A 99 17.88 -4.78 2.88
C TYR A 99 19.27 -4.39 2.33
N ARG A 100 19.29 -3.47 1.36
CA ARG A 100 20.50 -2.86 0.81
C ARG A 100 20.18 -1.53 0.15
N ASP A 101 21.12 -0.62 0.17
CA ASP A 101 20.96 0.72 -0.43
C ASP A 101 19.69 1.47 0.04
N GLY A 102 19.34 1.30 1.32
CA GLY A 102 18.17 1.93 1.93
C GLY A 102 16.81 1.34 1.52
N ARG A 103 16.76 0.15 0.92
CA ARG A 103 15.55 -0.48 0.39
C ARG A 103 15.51 -1.98 0.66
N PHE A 104 14.32 -2.55 0.80
CA PHE A 104 14.11 -4.00 0.83
C PHE A 104 13.90 -4.52 -0.59
N HIS A 105 14.68 -5.50 -1.01
CA HIS A 105 14.61 -6.11 -2.33
C HIS A 105 13.76 -7.38 -2.27
N LEU A 106 12.45 -7.20 -2.42
CA LEU A 106 11.45 -8.25 -2.38
C LEU A 106 10.68 -8.27 -3.71
N GLU A 107 10.51 -9.46 -4.30
CA GLU A 107 9.65 -9.61 -5.47
C GLU A 107 8.19 -9.33 -5.08
N MET A 108 7.50 -8.58 -5.91
CA MET A 108 6.10 -8.18 -5.73
C MET A 108 5.29 -8.55 -6.96
N ARG A 109 4.11 -9.13 -6.78
CA ARG A 109 3.19 -9.50 -7.87
C ARG A 109 1.77 -9.13 -7.51
N ALA A 110 0.97 -8.77 -8.54
CA ALA A 110 -0.47 -8.62 -8.40
C ALA A 110 -1.22 -9.52 -9.39
N GLU A 111 -2.32 -10.10 -8.91
CA GLU A 111 -3.23 -10.92 -9.71
C GLU A 111 -4.65 -10.35 -9.64
N ILE A 112 -5.35 -10.35 -10.78
CA ILE A 112 -6.80 -10.13 -10.86
C ILE A 112 -7.44 -11.43 -11.34
N ASN A 113 -8.38 -11.97 -10.57
CA ASN A 113 -9.09 -13.22 -10.87
C ASN A 113 -8.14 -14.40 -11.16
N GLY A 114 -7.01 -14.46 -10.43
CA GLY A 114 -6.00 -15.51 -10.57
C GLY A 114 -5.04 -15.33 -11.75
N LYS A 115 -5.17 -14.26 -12.53
CA LYS A 115 -4.24 -13.93 -13.61
C LYS A 115 -3.26 -12.86 -13.13
N GLU A 116 -1.96 -13.12 -13.26
CA GLU A 116 -0.91 -12.13 -12.98
C GLU A 116 -1.03 -10.96 -13.96
N VAL A 117 -1.11 -9.74 -13.41
CA VAL A 117 -1.22 -8.48 -14.17
C VAL A 117 -0.05 -7.55 -13.94
N SER A 118 0.67 -7.71 -12.83
CA SER A 118 1.82 -6.88 -12.47
C SER A 118 2.89 -7.70 -11.78
N ARG A 119 4.15 -7.33 -12.03
CA ARG A 119 5.34 -7.85 -11.34
C ARG A 119 6.36 -6.73 -11.19
N GLY A 120 6.93 -6.59 -10.00
CA GLY A 120 7.95 -5.61 -9.70
C GLY A 120 8.83 -6.04 -8.54
N ASN A 121 9.63 -5.12 -8.03
CA ASN A 121 10.50 -5.33 -6.87
C ASN A 121 10.46 -4.11 -5.96
N ALA A 122 10.27 -4.30 -4.66
CA ALA A 122 10.22 -3.21 -3.68
C ALA A 122 11.48 -2.36 -3.66
N GLY A 123 12.63 -2.94 -4.03
CA GLY A 123 13.89 -2.21 -4.15
C GLY A 123 13.96 -1.22 -5.31
N SER A 124 12.96 -1.17 -6.20
CA SER A 124 12.90 -0.23 -7.32
C SER A 124 12.33 1.16 -6.95
N MET A 125 11.83 1.33 -5.73
CA MET A 125 11.29 2.62 -5.26
C MET A 125 12.34 3.74 -5.36
N TYR A 126 11.91 4.98 -5.66
CA TYR A 126 12.81 6.13 -5.79
C TYR A 126 13.41 6.55 -4.44
N TRP A 127 12.54 6.79 -3.44
CA TRP A 127 12.96 7.16 -2.09
C TRP A 127 13.45 5.95 -1.31
N THR A 128 14.46 6.14 -0.47
CA THR A 128 14.88 5.12 0.50
C THR A 128 13.98 5.14 1.73
N TRP A 129 13.89 4.03 2.45
CA TRP A 129 13.12 3.99 3.69
C TRP A 129 13.59 5.01 4.74
N PRO A 130 14.92 5.19 4.96
CA PRO A 130 15.38 6.28 5.83
C PRO A 130 14.86 7.67 5.43
N GLN A 131 14.83 7.97 4.12
CA GLN A 131 14.32 9.26 3.65
C GLN A 131 12.80 9.41 3.88
N ILE A 132 12.04 8.34 3.67
CA ILE A 132 10.59 8.31 3.94
C ILE A 132 10.33 8.52 5.44
N LEU A 133 11.05 7.81 6.31
CA LEU A 133 10.91 7.90 7.76
C LEU A 133 11.30 9.29 8.28
N ALA A 134 12.41 9.85 7.78
CA ALA A 134 12.83 11.21 8.11
C ALA A 134 11.77 12.24 7.67
N HIS A 135 11.14 12.05 6.50
CA HIS A 135 10.07 12.95 6.06
C HIS A 135 8.81 12.79 6.91
N ALA A 136 8.41 11.58 7.21
CA ALA A 136 7.20 11.28 7.99
C ALA A 136 7.28 11.76 9.44
N SER A 137 8.49 11.76 10.03
CA SER A 137 8.72 12.19 11.42
C SER A 137 9.10 13.64 11.59
N ARG A 138 9.23 14.41 10.49
CA ARG A 138 9.66 15.81 10.55
C ARG A 138 8.62 16.67 11.28
N ASP A 139 9.05 17.33 12.36
CA ASP A 139 8.20 18.20 13.18
C ASP A 139 6.95 17.52 13.76
N THR A 140 6.87 16.16 13.72
CA THR A 140 5.73 15.41 14.24
C THR A 140 6.16 14.05 14.78
N LYS A 141 5.37 13.49 15.69
CA LYS A 141 5.64 12.19 16.28
C LYS A 141 5.10 11.06 15.41
N LEU A 142 5.90 10.02 15.27
CA LEU A 142 5.46 8.69 14.90
C LEU A 142 5.24 7.88 16.18
N MET A 143 4.10 7.20 16.28
CA MET A 143 3.71 6.44 17.46
C MET A 143 3.72 4.94 17.18
N PRO A 144 3.99 4.09 18.19
CA PRO A 144 3.83 2.66 18.03
C PRO A 144 2.44 2.30 17.48
N GLY A 145 2.41 1.52 16.40
CA GLY A 145 1.20 1.16 15.67
C GLY A 145 0.92 2.03 14.43
N ASP A 146 1.62 3.15 14.25
CA ASP A 146 1.54 3.88 12.96
C ASP A 146 2.08 3.02 11.83
N VAL A 147 1.46 3.14 10.66
CA VAL A 147 1.82 2.38 9.47
C VAL A 147 2.18 3.35 8.33
N ILE A 148 3.30 3.08 7.68
CA ILE A 148 3.83 3.91 6.59
C ILE A 148 3.93 3.06 5.33
N GLY A 149 3.15 3.38 4.30
CA GLY A 149 3.17 2.72 2.99
C GLY A 149 4.36 3.18 2.13
N SER A 150 4.78 2.29 1.22
CA SER A 150 5.89 2.54 0.29
C SER A 150 5.51 3.43 -0.90
N GLY A 151 4.22 3.58 -1.15
CA GLY A 151 3.74 3.95 -2.47
C GLY A 151 3.77 2.75 -3.43
N THR A 152 2.97 2.83 -4.48
CA THR A 152 2.79 1.78 -5.49
C THR A 152 4.12 1.43 -6.16
N VAL A 153 4.46 0.14 -6.24
CA VAL A 153 5.59 -0.30 -7.09
C VAL A 153 5.29 0.02 -8.55
N GLY A 154 6.29 0.34 -9.35
CA GLY A 154 6.10 0.65 -10.78
C GLY A 154 5.28 -0.43 -11.50
N THR A 155 4.24 -0.05 -12.21
CA THR A 155 3.20 -0.92 -12.82
C THR A 155 2.33 -1.67 -11.81
N GLY A 156 2.30 -1.26 -10.56
CA GLY A 156 1.59 -1.92 -9.46
C GLY A 156 0.10 -1.58 -9.34
N CYS A 157 -0.49 -0.88 -10.31
CA CYS A 157 -1.91 -0.53 -10.34
C CYS A 157 -2.47 -0.51 -11.75
N ILE A 158 -3.81 -0.56 -11.89
CA ILE A 158 -4.48 -0.51 -13.20
C ILE A 158 -4.23 0.83 -13.90
N LEU A 159 -4.17 1.93 -13.14
CA LEU A 159 -3.91 3.25 -13.72
C LEU A 159 -2.61 3.29 -14.52
N GLU A 160 -1.54 2.70 -14.01
CA GLU A 160 -0.24 2.63 -14.70
C GLU A 160 -0.22 1.57 -15.82
N LEU A 161 -0.88 0.43 -15.60
CA LEU A 161 -0.98 -0.65 -16.59
C LEU A 161 -1.89 -0.29 -17.77
N THR A 162 -2.76 0.66 -17.59
CA THR A 162 -3.91 1.03 -18.41
C THR A 162 -5.08 0.03 -18.34
N PRO A 163 -6.33 0.49 -18.16
CA PRO A 163 -7.49 -0.40 -18.00
C PRO A 163 -7.67 -1.39 -19.17
N GLN A 164 -7.32 -0.99 -20.38
CA GLN A 164 -7.45 -1.84 -21.58
C GLN A 164 -6.61 -3.12 -21.48
N LYS A 165 -5.45 -3.08 -20.81
CA LYS A 165 -4.58 -4.25 -20.64
C LYS A 165 -5.03 -5.19 -19.53
N THR A 166 -5.76 -4.68 -18.55
CA THR A 166 -6.24 -5.45 -17.39
C THR A 166 -7.68 -5.96 -17.55
N GLY A 167 -8.36 -5.56 -18.62
CA GLY A 167 -9.78 -5.91 -18.85
C GLY A 167 -10.77 -4.91 -18.30
N GLY A 168 -10.32 -3.74 -17.88
CA GLY A 168 -11.12 -2.66 -17.30
C GLY A 168 -10.70 -2.31 -15.87
N TRP A 169 -11.46 -1.40 -15.28
CA TRP A 169 -11.42 -1.14 -13.84
C TRP A 169 -12.11 -2.28 -13.08
N LEU A 170 -11.74 -2.46 -11.81
CA LEU A 170 -12.29 -3.53 -10.97
C LEU A 170 -13.80 -3.40 -10.79
N GLN A 171 -14.48 -4.53 -10.83
CA GLN A 171 -15.92 -4.66 -10.69
C GLN A 171 -16.30 -5.54 -9.50
N SER A 172 -17.54 -5.45 -9.06
CA SER A 172 -18.07 -6.34 -8.01
C SER A 172 -17.89 -7.80 -8.41
N GLY A 173 -17.34 -8.59 -7.50
CA GLY A 173 -16.98 -10.00 -7.68
C GLY A 173 -15.52 -10.23 -8.07
N ASP A 174 -14.79 -9.22 -8.53
CA ASP A 174 -13.37 -9.38 -8.83
C ASP A 174 -12.56 -9.70 -7.58
N ARG A 175 -11.57 -10.56 -7.74
CA ARG A 175 -10.58 -10.93 -6.73
C ARG A 175 -9.25 -10.29 -7.05
N VAL A 176 -8.71 -9.55 -6.10
CA VAL A 176 -7.36 -8.99 -6.21
C VAL A 176 -6.46 -9.66 -5.20
N ALA A 177 -5.34 -10.17 -5.64
CA ALA A 177 -4.31 -10.73 -4.78
C ALA A 177 -2.98 -10.04 -5.00
N LEU A 178 -2.39 -9.58 -3.90
CA LEU A 178 -1.03 -9.05 -3.85
C LEU A 178 -0.13 -10.09 -3.17
N ILE A 179 0.94 -10.43 -3.84
CA ILE A 179 1.89 -11.43 -3.35
C ILE A 179 3.26 -10.75 -3.25
N VAL A 180 3.85 -10.80 -2.07
CA VAL A 180 5.19 -10.26 -1.84
C VAL A 180 6.06 -11.33 -1.21
N GLU A 181 7.25 -11.50 -1.78
CA GLU A 181 8.25 -12.42 -1.28
C GLU A 181 8.45 -12.25 0.23
N ARG A 182 8.53 -13.36 0.99
CA ARG A 182 8.67 -13.39 2.45
C ARG A 182 7.45 -12.90 3.26
N LEU A 183 6.60 -12.02 2.68
CA LEU A 183 5.42 -11.48 3.37
C LEU A 183 4.15 -12.32 3.13
N GLY A 184 4.08 -13.07 2.02
CA GLY A 184 2.98 -13.97 1.70
C GLY A 184 1.99 -13.40 0.70
N ARG A 185 0.68 -13.57 0.97
CA ARG A 185 -0.42 -13.22 0.04
C ARG A 185 -1.52 -12.45 0.78
N LEU A 186 -1.88 -11.30 0.28
CA LEU A 186 -3.07 -10.54 0.64
C LEU A 186 -4.09 -10.70 -0.48
N GLU A 187 -5.29 -11.17 -0.17
CA GLU A 187 -6.37 -11.30 -1.17
C GLU A 187 -7.65 -10.69 -0.61
N ASN A 188 -8.33 -9.92 -1.45
CA ASN A 188 -9.65 -9.36 -1.16
C ASN A 188 -10.59 -9.56 -2.33
N VAL A 189 -11.89 -9.53 -2.05
CA VAL A 189 -12.96 -9.57 -3.07
C VAL A 189 -13.64 -8.20 -3.12
N VAL A 190 -13.87 -7.70 -4.32
CA VAL A 190 -14.64 -6.46 -4.51
C VAL A 190 -16.13 -6.75 -4.30
N GLY A 191 -16.72 -6.09 -3.34
CA GLY A 191 -18.16 -6.17 -3.06
C GLY A 191 -18.98 -5.22 -3.91
N SER A 192 -20.30 -5.25 -3.69
CA SER A 192 -21.20 -4.26 -4.25
C SER A 192 -20.97 -2.89 -3.58
N ALA A 193 -21.10 -1.81 -4.33
CA ALA A 193 -21.16 -0.48 -3.75
C ALA A 193 -22.34 -0.42 -2.74
N ALA A 194 -22.19 0.38 -1.69
CA ALA A 194 -23.28 0.57 -0.74
C ALA A 194 -24.50 1.17 -1.46
N SER A 195 -25.68 0.61 -1.24
CA SER A 195 -26.98 1.17 -1.69
C SER A 195 -27.27 2.52 -1.05
#